data_71735991667673bbbf025a09ef87b96f
#
_entry.id   71735991667673bbbf025a09ef87b96f
#
_cell.length_a   1.000
_cell.length_b   1.000
_cell.length_c   1.000
_cell.angle_alpha   90.00
_cell.angle_beta   90.00
_cell.angle_gamma   90.00
#
_symmetry.space_group_name_H-M   'P 1'
#
loop_
_entity.id
_entity.type
_entity.pdbx_description
1 polymer ?
#
loop_
_entity_poly.entity_id
_entity_poly.type
_entity_poly.pdbx_seq_one_letter_code
_entity_poly.pdbx_strand_id
1 'polypeptide(L)'
;GFSYDWTREIATCDPSYYRWTQWIFSLLYKNGLAYKKEAPVNWCDGCMTVLANEQVVDGACERCKNDVLQKNLSQWFFKITDFIEDYVDEKTGRTTTGLINGLDKIDWPESTKIAQRNWIGKSFGTEVDFEIEGSNQGITVYTTRVDTLFSGTFIVIAPEHPLVEKLTLEEHREEVRKYIENTQGKSEIQRTDLNKDKTGAFTGSYAINPVTNDRMPIWVADFVLVNYGTGIVFADAHDERDFEMAKKFNIPLKVSLRPKDDELWKQVENLEVCFHEEGILVNSEEFDGLISAEAREGITDRLIKEGKGRRTTNYRLRDWLISRQRYWGSPIPVVYDSNGNASIVKDDHLPLELPTDVDYKPKGTSPLGSSEEYVARAEELYGEGARFEIDTMDTFVCSSWYFWRFMDPKNEKLFAGSEALKKWGAVDLYVGGAEHTVMHLLYARFFCKVLHRFGYIDYDEPFLKLRHQGMILGEDGEKMSKSRGNVINPNEIVERHGADTLRMYEMFMGPFKDMKPWNMNGAAGIYRFVQKVWKLYSSVKGNGFATDDACENLRHKTIKKITEDTENFKFNTAISQMMVYVNELNANGATKKDMEALLLILGIYSPHISAEIWELLGFEKELGFLDEQPW
;
A
#
# COMPACT_ATOMS: atom_id res chain seq x y z
N GLY A 1 -13.28 -31.87 -1.41
CA GLY A 1 -13.55 -30.56 -0.83
C GLY A 1 -12.36 -29.92 -0.17
N PHE A 2 -12.59 -28.75 0.36
CA PHE A 2 -11.63 -28.04 1.19
C PHE A 2 -12.08 -28.10 2.64
N SER A 3 -11.15 -28.28 3.58
CA SER A 3 -11.43 -28.32 5.03
C SER A 3 -11.60 -26.92 5.63
N TYR A 4 -12.40 -26.07 4.98
CA TYR A 4 -12.81 -24.78 5.54
C TYR A 4 -14.01 -24.93 6.46
N ASP A 5 -14.04 -24.13 7.53
CA ASP A 5 -15.25 -23.97 8.34
C ASP A 5 -16.24 -23.03 7.64
N TRP A 6 -17.08 -23.59 6.77
CA TRP A 6 -18.07 -22.83 5.99
C TRP A 6 -19.15 -22.17 6.86
N THR A 7 -19.24 -22.49 8.14
CA THR A 7 -20.14 -21.77 9.06
C THR A 7 -19.66 -20.34 9.35
N ARG A 8 -18.40 -20.03 8.99
CA ARG A 8 -17.76 -18.73 9.14
C ARG A 8 -17.66 -17.94 7.84
N GLU A 9 -18.44 -18.33 6.82
CA GLU A 9 -18.54 -17.59 5.58
C GLU A 9 -19.06 -16.16 5.81
N ILE A 10 -18.48 -15.19 5.12
CA ILE A 10 -18.89 -13.78 5.12
C ILE A 10 -18.92 -13.25 3.69
N ALA A 11 -19.80 -12.28 3.43
CA ALA A 11 -19.85 -11.52 2.19
C ALA A 11 -19.62 -10.04 2.49
N THR A 12 -18.53 -9.47 2.02
CA THR A 12 -18.14 -8.09 2.36
C THR A 12 -19.06 -7.02 1.74
N CYS A 13 -19.86 -7.39 0.74
CA CYS A 13 -20.90 -6.54 0.15
C CYS A 13 -22.26 -6.63 0.87
N ASP A 14 -22.39 -7.52 1.84
CA ASP A 14 -23.62 -7.68 2.60
C ASP A 14 -23.78 -6.56 3.66
N PRO A 15 -24.99 -5.98 3.83
CA PRO A 15 -25.26 -4.99 4.87
C PRO A 15 -24.86 -5.43 6.28
N SER A 16 -25.00 -6.71 6.61
CA SER A 16 -24.61 -7.28 7.90
C SER A 16 -23.09 -7.22 8.15
N TYR A 17 -22.28 -7.19 7.07
CA TYR A 17 -20.84 -6.98 7.14
C TYR A 17 -20.49 -5.50 7.14
N TYR A 18 -20.92 -4.73 6.13
CA TYR A 18 -20.45 -3.34 6.01
C TYR A 18 -21.05 -2.40 7.07
N ARG A 19 -22.10 -2.81 7.81
CA ARG A 19 -22.51 -2.15 9.07
C ARG A 19 -21.33 -1.90 9.98
N TRP A 20 -20.44 -2.86 10.11
CA TRP A 20 -19.27 -2.75 10.97
C TRP A 20 -18.14 -1.93 10.36
N THR A 21 -18.03 -1.91 9.03
CA THR A 21 -17.18 -0.93 8.33
C THR A 21 -17.64 0.50 8.65
N GLN A 22 -18.94 0.74 8.62
CA GLN A 22 -19.54 2.03 8.99
C GLN A 22 -19.34 2.36 10.48
N TRP A 23 -19.43 1.37 11.34
CA TRP A 23 -19.15 1.54 12.77
C TRP A 23 -17.68 1.93 13.01
N ILE A 24 -16.72 1.31 12.32
CA ILE A 24 -15.30 1.70 12.40
C ILE A 24 -15.12 3.15 11.93
N PHE A 25 -15.77 3.56 10.85
CA PHE A 25 -15.77 4.97 10.44
C PHE A 25 -16.32 5.87 11.55
N SER A 26 -17.44 5.49 12.18
CA SER A 26 -18.06 6.23 13.27
C SER A 26 -17.12 6.35 14.48
N LEU A 27 -16.39 5.28 14.80
CA LEU A 27 -15.37 5.29 15.85
C LEU A 27 -14.26 6.30 15.53
N LEU A 28 -13.74 6.29 14.30
CA LEU A 28 -12.71 7.23 13.85
C LEU A 28 -13.22 8.67 13.88
N TYR A 29 -14.44 8.92 13.39
CA TYR A 29 -15.04 10.25 13.37
C TYR A 29 -15.24 10.81 14.79
N LYS A 30 -15.83 10.04 15.71
CA LYS A 30 -16.05 10.41 17.12
C LYS A 30 -14.75 10.77 17.85
N ASN A 31 -13.61 10.25 17.38
CA ASN A 31 -12.28 10.52 17.95
C ASN A 31 -11.43 11.51 17.12
N GLY A 32 -12.04 12.23 16.16
CA GLY A 32 -11.35 13.22 15.35
C GLY A 32 -10.31 12.65 14.37
N LEU A 33 -10.39 11.34 14.07
CA LEU A 33 -9.51 10.61 13.17
C LEU A 33 -10.10 10.42 11.76
N ALA A 34 -11.36 10.81 11.56
CA ALA A 34 -11.99 10.95 10.24
C ALA A 34 -12.46 12.38 10.05
N TYR A 35 -12.15 13.00 8.92
CA TYR A 35 -12.48 14.39 8.63
C TYR A 35 -12.68 14.62 7.14
N LYS A 36 -13.37 15.71 6.79
CA LYS A 36 -13.64 16.13 5.41
C LYS A 36 -12.86 17.41 5.08
N LYS A 37 -12.19 17.45 3.94
CA LYS A 37 -11.53 18.66 3.42
C LYS A 37 -11.55 18.66 1.90
N GLU A 38 -11.36 19.82 1.30
CA GLU A 38 -11.04 19.96 -0.12
C GLU A 38 -9.64 19.42 -0.40
N ALA A 39 -9.53 18.60 -1.43
CA ALA A 39 -8.26 18.03 -1.88
C ALA A 39 -8.24 17.87 -3.39
N PRO A 40 -7.06 18.01 -4.03
CA PRO A 40 -6.89 17.65 -5.43
C PRO A 40 -7.04 16.15 -5.61
N VAL A 41 -7.84 15.73 -6.59
CA VAL A 41 -8.07 14.33 -6.95
C VAL A 41 -7.82 14.13 -8.43
N ASN A 42 -7.37 12.92 -8.79
CA ASN A 42 -7.24 12.53 -10.19
C ASN A 42 -8.63 12.36 -10.80
N TRP A 43 -8.95 13.15 -11.79
CA TRP A 43 -10.24 13.13 -12.45
C TRP A 43 -10.11 12.71 -13.92
N CYS A 44 -10.95 11.80 -14.37
CA CYS A 44 -11.05 11.41 -15.77
C CYS A 44 -12.36 11.91 -16.37
N ASP A 45 -12.29 12.87 -17.30
CA ASP A 45 -13.49 13.38 -17.99
C ASP A 45 -14.14 12.31 -18.89
N GLY A 46 -13.35 11.38 -19.47
CA GLY A 46 -13.88 10.30 -20.29
C GLY A 46 -14.66 9.24 -19.50
N CYS A 47 -14.24 8.96 -18.27
CA CYS A 47 -14.94 8.04 -17.36
C CYS A 47 -15.87 8.79 -16.39
N MET A 48 -15.82 10.11 -16.33
CA MET A 48 -16.57 10.99 -15.42
C MET A 48 -16.49 10.54 -13.95
N THR A 49 -15.28 10.23 -13.49
CA THR A 49 -15.05 9.70 -12.13
C THR A 49 -13.66 10.04 -11.60
N VAL A 50 -13.55 10.03 -10.28
CA VAL A 50 -12.25 10.09 -9.58
C VAL A 50 -11.50 8.78 -9.77
N LEU A 51 -10.20 8.87 -10.00
CA LEU A 51 -9.27 7.76 -10.13
C LEU A 51 -8.37 7.68 -8.91
N ALA A 52 -8.10 6.47 -8.44
CA ALA A 52 -6.99 6.21 -7.54
C ALA A 52 -5.65 6.45 -8.28
N ASN A 53 -4.57 6.73 -7.54
CA ASN A 53 -3.25 6.96 -8.16
C ASN A 53 -2.79 5.79 -9.03
N GLU A 54 -3.10 4.57 -8.61
CA GLU A 54 -2.78 3.32 -9.31
C GLU A 54 -3.53 3.16 -10.65
N GLN A 55 -4.59 3.93 -10.86
CA GLN A 55 -5.39 3.93 -12.08
C GLN A 55 -4.93 4.99 -13.10
N VAL A 56 -3.88 5.71 -12.76
CA VAL A 56 -3.24 6.70 -13.65
C VAL A 56 -1.93 6.10 -14.15
N VAL A 57 -1.85 5.85 -15.45
CA VAL A 57 -0.67 5.30 -16.11
C VAL A 57 -0.16 6.34 -17.11
N ASP A 58 1.06 6.80 -16.92
CA ASP A 58 1.70 7.83 -17.77
C ASP A 58 0.85 9.11 -17.95
N GLY A 59 0.16 9.51 -16.87
CA GLY A 59 -0.72 10.69 -16.89
C GLY A 59 -2.10 10.47 -17.51
N ALA A 60 -2.38 9.28 -18.00
CA ALA A 60 -3.65 8.91 -18.62
C ALA A 60 -4.46 7.91 -17.79
N CYS A 61 -5.77 7.90 -17.97
CA CYS A 61 -6.66 6.92 -17.39
C CYS A 61 -6.36 5.51 -17.93
N GLU A 62 -6.09 4.54 -17.05
CA GLU A 62 -5.81 3.15 -17.45
C GLU A 62 -6.91 2.55 -18.32
N ARG A 63 -8.16 2.97 -18.11
CA ARG A 63 -9.36 2.41 -18.76
C ARG A 63 -9.66 3.03 -20.13
N CYS A 64 -9.82 4.36 -20.18
CA CYS A 64 -10.25 5.06 -21.41
C CYS A 64 -9.11 5.78 -22.15
N LYS A 65 -7.92 5.82 -21.56
CA LYS A 65 -6.72 6.49 -22.09
C LYS A 65 -6.82 8.00 -22.26
N ASN A 66 -7.88 8.65 -21.75
CA ASN A 66 -7.96 10.09 -21.68
C ASN A 66 -6.97 10.64 -20.67
N ASP A 67 -6.47 11.83 -20.91
CA ASP A 67 -5.65 12.56 -19.96
C ASP A 67 -6.37 12.75 -18.63
N VAL A 68 -5.63 12.59 -17.54
CA VAL A 68 -6.13 12.75 -16.19
C VAL A 68 -5.89 14.19 -15.73
N LEU A 69 -6.96 14.83 -15.27
CA LEU A 69 -6.93 16.18 -14.73
C LEU A 69 -6.94 16.15 -13.20
N GLN A 70 -6.41 17.22 -12.58
CA GLN A 70 -6.58 17.45 -11.15
C GLN A 70 -7.82 18.31 -10.92
N LYS A 71 -8.75 17.82 -10.06
CA LYS A 71 -9.91 18.62 -9.61
C LYS A 71 -9.92 18.70 -8.08
N ASN A 72 -10.18 19.87 -7.54
CA ASN A 72 -10.42 20.03 -6.12
C ASN A 72 -11.84 19.59 -5.78
N LEU A 73 -11.94 18.55 -4.95
CA LEU A 73 -13.22 18.05 -4.46
C LEU A 73 -13.16 17.90 -2.94
N SER A 74 -14.31 18.09 -2.29
CA SER A 74 -14.44 17.85 -0.85
C SER A 74 -14.48 16.36 -0.58
N GLN A 75 -13.50 15.84 0.15
CA GLN A 75 -13.23 14.42 0.33
C GLN A 75 -13.05 14.04 1.80
N TRP A 76 -13.40 12.81 2.15
CA TRP A 76 -13.16 12.23 3.47
C TRP A 76 -11.79 11.57 3.56
N PHE A 77 -11.16 11.75 4.73
CA PHE A 77 -9.84 11.21 5.05
C PHE A 77 -9.84 10.52 6.40
N PHE A 78 -9.00 9.47 6.52
CA PHE A 78 -8.58 8.94 7.81
C PHE A 78 -7.18 9.43 8.16
N LYS A 79 -6.98 9.88 9.41
CA LYS A 79 -5.69 10.33 9.92
C LYS A 79 -4.74 9.16 10.21
N ILE A 80 -4.33 8.45 9.17
CA ILE A 80 -3.32 7.39 9.29
C ILE A 80 -1.99 7.93 9.78
N THR A 81 -1.70 9.20 9.55
CA THR A 81 -0.47 9.88 9.97
C THR A 81 -0.33 9.96 11.48
N ASP A 82 -1.42 10.00 12.25
CA ASP A 82 -1.43 9.99 13.72
C ASP A 82 -0.98 8.64 14.32
N PHE A 83 -0.74 7.63 13.47
CA PHE A 83 -0.31 6.29 13.86
C PHE A 83 1.10 5.93 13.36
N ILE A 84 1.85 6.89 12.83
CA ILE A 84 3.22 6.67 12.38
C ILE A 84 4.15 6.33 13.54
N GLU A 85 4.07 7.12 14.63
CA GLU A 85 4.89 6.98 15.83
C GLU A 85 4.12 6.27 16.96
N ASP A 86 4.86 5.82 17.96
CA ASP A 86 4.30 5.16 19.13
C ASP A 86 3.40 6.14 19.91
N TYR A 87 2.32 5.61 20.41
CA TYR A 87 1.37 6.35 21.23
C TYR A 87 1.20 5.69 22.59
N VAL A 88 1.24 6.50 23.67
CA VAL A 88 0.94 6.07 25.03
C VAL A 88 -0.32 6.78 25.48
N ASP A 89 -1.35 6.02 25.84
CA ASP A 89 -2.56 6.56 26.45
C ASP A 89 -2.27 6.93 27.90
N GLU A 90 -2.30 8.21 28.22
CA GLU A 90 -1.97 8.72 29.54
C GLU A 90 -2.92 8.23 30.66
N LYS A 91 -4.17 7.88 30.31
CA LYS A 91 -5.18 7.44 31.28
C LYS A 91 -5.06 5.96 31.61
N THR A 92 -4.77 5.15 30.61
CA THR A 92 -4.74 3.68 30.74
C THR A 92 -3.33 3.13 30.82
N GLY A 93 -2.31 3.91 30.44
CA GLY A 93 -0.93 3.46 30.27
C GLY A 93 -0.72 2.50 29.08
N ARG A 94 -1.74 2.29 28.24
CA ARG A 94 -1.67 1.41 27.06
C ARG A 94 -0.75 2.02 26.02
N THR A 95 0.25 1.25 25.59
CA THR A 95 1.17 1.64 24.51
C THR A 95 0.76 0.96 23.22
N THR A 96 0.47 1.74 22.17
CA THR A 96 0.28 1.26 20.80
C THR A 96 1.51 1.61 19.99
N THR A 97 2.22 0.62 19.45
CA THR A 97 3.39 0.92 18.60
C THR A 97 2.96 1.55 17.28
N GLY A 98 3.78 2.46 16.79
CA GLY A 98 3.55 3.12 15.52
C GLY A 98 3.71 2.21 14.31
N LEU A 99 3.30 2.71 13.14
CA LEU A 99 3.44 2.00 11.87
C LEU A 99 4.91 1.72 11.50
N ILE A 100 5.86 2.53 11.98
CA ILE A 100 7.30 2.31 11.76
C ILE A 100 7.81 1.25 12.73
N ASN A 101 7.69 1.48 14.04
CA ASN A 101 8.28 0.62 15.07
C ASN A 101 7.60 -0.76 15.16
N GLY A 102 6.30 -0.84 14.85
CA GLY A 102 5.57 -2.09 14.80
C GLY A 102 6.12 -3.10 13.78
N LEU A 103 6.83 -2.64 12.72
CA LEU A 103 7.48 -3.53 11.76
C LEU A 103 8.58 -4.40 12.38
N ASP A 104 9.16 -3.99 13.49
CA ASP A 104 10.20 -4.75 14.18
C ASP A 104 9.64 -5.92 15.01
N LYS A 105 8.33 -5.92 15.28
CA LYS A 105 7.63 -6.96 16.04
C LYS A 105 7.17 -8.16 15.20
N ILE A 106 7.19 -8.07 13.87
CA ILE A 106 6.55 -9.02 12.95
C ILE A 106 7.56 -9.73 12.06
N ASP A 107 7.29 -11.02 11.76
CA ASP A 107 8.11 -11.85 10.85
C ASP A 107 7.64 -11.68 9.39
N TRP A 108 7.92 -10.51 8.84
CA TRP A 108 7.61 -10.17 7.47
C TRP A 108 8.87 -10.13 6.60
N PRO A 109 8.76 -10.32 5.27
CA PRO A 109 9.89 -10.15 4.35
C PRO A 109 10.52 -8.77 4.52
N GLU A 110 11.85 -8.70 4.56
CA GLU A 110 12.58 -7.46 4.80
C GLU A 110 12.30 -6.41 3.70
N SER A 111 12.14 -6.88 2.44
CA SER A 111 11.73 -6.01 1.33
C SER A 111 10.39 -5.29 1.58
N THR A 112 9.43 -5.98 2.21
CA THR A 112 8.13 -5.41 2.58
C THR A 112 8.27 -4.37 3.69
N LYS A 113 9.07 -4.66 4.71
CA LYS A 113 9.34 -3.71 5.81
C LYS A 113 10.02 -2.45 5.29
N ILE A 114 11.04 -2.61 4.44
CA ILE A 114 11.75 -1.49 3.79
C ILE A 114 10.77 -0.68 2.92
N ALA A 115 9.95 -1.33 2.13
CA ALA A 115 8.98 -0.64 1.28
C ALA A 115 7.96 0.16 2.09
N GLN A 116 7.45 -0.36 3.22
CA GLN A 116 6.56 0.39 4.10
C GLN A 116 7.28 1.56 4.78
N ARG A 117 8.52 1.38 5.29
CA ARG A 117 9.32 2.47 5.85
C ARG A 117 9.57 3.57 4.83
N ASN A 118 9.93 3.20 3.60
CA ASN A 118 10.14 4.15 2.51
C ASN A 118 8.85 4.86 2.11
N TRP A 119 7.70 4.18 2.14
CA TRP A 119 6.41 4.78 1.85
C TRP A 119 6.00 5.80 2.91
N ILE A 120 6.19 5.46 4.19
CA ILE A 120 5.99 6.40 5.31
C ILE A 120 6.98 7.56 5.18
N GLY A 121 8.22 7.30 4.78
CA GLY A 121 9.20 8.30 4.40
C GLY A 121 9.53 9.26 5.54
N LYS A 122 9.84 8.71 6.74
CA LYS A 122 10.33 9.49 7.88
C LYS A 122 11.67 10.14 7.52
N SER A 123 11.75 11.44 7.66
CA SER A 123 12.96 12.23 7.42
C SER A 123 13.19 13.19 8.58
N PHE A 124 14.46 13.30 8.98
CA PHE A 124 14.92 14.30 9.94
C PHE A 124 15.50 15.46 9.18
N GLY A 125 15.13 16.65 9.55
CA GLY A 125 15.58 17.85 8.89
C GLY A 125 15.49 19.08 9.78
N THR A 126 15.74 20.22 9.18
CA THR A 126 15.70 21.52 9.83
C THR A 126 14.64 22.38 9.13
N GLU A 127 13.77 22.98 9.90
CA GLU A 127 12.98 24.11 9.43
C GLU A 127 13.82 25.37 9.66
N VAL A 128 13.98 26.17 8.60
CA VAL A 128 14.77 27.39 8.56
C VAL A 128 13.85 28.56 8.26
N ASP A 129 13.91 29.60 9.08
CA ASP A 129 13.09 30.79 8.93
C ASP A 129 13.88 31.87 8.16
N PHE A 130 13.28 32.36 7.08
CA PHE A 130 13.82 33.43 6.21
C PHE A 130 12.97 34.69 6.37
N GLU A 131 13.63 35.81 6.53
CA GLU A 131 12.95 37.12 6.50
C GLU A 131 12.66 37.54 5.07
N ILE A 132 11.51 38.17 4.83
CA ILE A 132 11.16 38.77 3.54
C ILE A 132 11.60 40.23 3.56
N GLU A 133 12.40 40.63 2.56
CA GLU A 133 12.88 42.00 2.43
C GLU A 133 11.73 43.03 2.41
N GLY A 134 11.80 44.04 3.29
CA GLY A 134 10.77 45.08 3.36
C GLY A 134 9.44 44.67 3.98
N SER A 135 9.36 43.48 4.60
CA SER A 135 8.16 42.96 5.25
C SER A 135 8.43 42.49 6.66
N ASN A 136 7.42 42.55 7.54
CA ASN A 136 7.46 41.90 8.84
C ASN A 136 7.04 40.41 8.78
N GLN A 137 6.80 39.86 7.57
CA GLN A 137 6.46 38.48 7.36
C GLN A 137 7.72 37.67 7.04
N GLY A 138 7.76 36.43 7.50
CA GLY A 138 8.80 35.47 7.18
C GLY A 138 8.21 34.29 6.41
N ILE A 139 9.08 33.48 5.83
CA ILE A 139 8.77 32.17 5.27
C ILE A 139 9.62 31.11 5.98
N THR A 140 9.06 29.93 6.16
CA THR A 140 9.77 28.78 6.73
C THR A 140 10.00 27.75 5.65
N VAL A 141 11.22 27.25 5.55
CA VAL A 141 11.63 26.20 4.60
C VAL A 141 12.04 24.96 5.38
N TYR A 142 11.51 23.80 5.00
CA TYR A 142 11.99 22.51 5.49
C TYR A 142 13.06 21.95 4.57
N THR A 143 14.19 21.53 5.14
CA THR A 143 15.27 20.87 4.39
C THR A 143 15.90 19.72 5.17
N THR A 144 16.31 18.67 4.46
CA THR A 144 17.21 17.60 4.96
C THR A 144 18.67 17.91 4.66
N ARG A 145 18.94 18.98 3.88
CA ARG A 145 20.26 19.40 3.39
C ARG A 145 20.59 20.82 3.86
N VAL A 146 20.49 21.04 5.17
CA VAL A 146 20.87 22.35 5.75
C VAL A 146 22.36 22.67 5.57
N ASP A 147 23.19 21.66 5.28
CA ASP A 147 24.60 21.78 4.90
C ASP A 147 24.82 22.61 3.63
N THR A 148 23.81 22.71 2.74
CA THR A 148 23.88 23.53 1.52
C THR A 148 23.31 24.95 1.70
N LEU A 149 22.89 25.34 2.91
CA LEU A 149 22.26 26.64 3.17
C LEU A 149 23.19 27.83 2.82
N PHE A 150 24.51 27.67 3.00
CA PHE A 150 25.48 28.70 2.65
C PHE A 150 25.61 28.96 1.13
N SER A 151 25.22 27.97 0.32
CA SER A 151 25.12 28.10 -1.14
C SER A 151 23.71 28.43 -1.63
N GLY A 152 22.73 28.57 -0.71
CA GLY A 152 21.37 28.97 -1.05
C GLY A 152 21.31 30.36 -1.67
N THR A 153 20.88 30.49 -2.92
CA THR A 153 20.91 31.75 -3.68
C THR A 153 19.54 32.22 -4.14
N PHE A 154 18.52 31.38 -4.10
CA PHE A 154 17.14 31.75 -4.39
C PHE A 154 16.14 30.88 -3.63
N ILE A 155 14.88 31.31 -3.57
CA ILE A 155 13.75 30.59 -2.99
C ILE A 155 12.83 30.17 -4.10
N VAL A 156 12.28 28.96 -4.00
CA VAL A 156 11.25 28.47 -4.91
C VAL A 156 10.02 28.07 -4.10
N ILE A 157 8.86 28.57 -4.53
CA ILE A 157 7.55 28.33 -3.90
C ILE A 157 6.62 27.57 -4.86
N ALA A 158 5.85 26.62 -4.33
CA ALA A 158 4.88 25.88 -5.13
C ALA A 158 3.77 26.79 -5.70
N PRO A 159 3.31 26.59 -6.93
CA PRO A 159 2.28 27.43 -7.57
C PRO A 159 0.98 27.56 -6.76
N GLU A 160 0.61 26.51 -6.03
CA GLU A 160 -0.63 26.44 -5.24
C GLU A 160 -0.47 27.00 -3.80
N HIS A 161 0.73 27.47 -3.44
CA HIS A 161 0.99 27.91 -2.09
C HIS A 161 0.28 29.23 -1.76
N PRO A 162 -0.41 29.38 -0.59
CA PRO A 162 -1.21 30.56 -0.25
C PRO A 162 -0.41 31.89 -0.20
N LEU A 163 0.91 31.82 -0.03
CA LEU A 163 1.75 33.00 0.02
C LEU A 163 2.13 33.54 -1.36
N VAL A 164 1.89 32.81 -2.46
CA VAL A 164 2.27 33.27 -3.81
C VAL A 164 1.65 34.62 -4.12
N GLU A 165 0.35 34.76 -3.89
CA GLU A 165 -0.38 36.01 -4.15
C GLU A 165 0.17 37.18 -3.32
N LYS A 166 0.53 36.94 -2.05
CA LYS A 166 1.06 37.94 -1.12
C LYS A 166 2.49 38.36 -1.44
N LEU A 167 3.29 37.42 -1.93
CA LEU A 167 4.70 37.64 -2.25
C LEU A 167 4.92 38.15 -3.68
N THR A 168 3.89 38.18 -4.52
CA THR A 168 3.99 38.64 -5.89
C THR A 168 3.72 40.14 -5.97
N LEU A 169 4.73 40.90 -6.40
CA LEU A 169 4.58 42.34 -6.64
C LEU A 169 3.65 42.63 -7.82
N GLU A 170 3.00 43.80 -7.82
CA GLU A 170 1.98 44.17 -8.81
C GLU A 170 2.47 44.00 -10.25
N GLU A 171 3.72 44.40 -10.53
CA GLU A 171 4.35 44.34 -11.86
C GLU A 171 4.60 42.89 -12.35
N HIS A 172 4.60 41.89 -11.48
CA HIS A 172 4.80 40.47 -11.81
C HIS A 172 3.52 39.63 -11.73
N ARG A 173 2.39 40.21 -11.28
CA ARG A 173 1.13 39.46 -11.05
C ARG A 173 0.58 38.75 -12.28
N GLU A 174 0.63 39.41 -13.43
CA GLU A 174 0.08 38.84 -14.66
C GLU A 174 0.92 37.64 -15.13
N GLU A 175 2.25 37.75 -15.07
CA GLU A 175 3.17 36.66 -15.42
C GLU A 175 3.02 35.45 -14.49
N VAL A 176 3.00 35.70 -13.18
CA VAL A 176 2.84 34.64 -12.17
C VAL A 176 1.48 33.96 -12.29
N ARG A 177 0.39 34.73 -12.48
CA ARG A 177 -0.95 34.16 -12.68
C ARG A 177 -1.00 33.26 -13.91
N LYS A 178 -0.49 33.72 -15.04
CA LYS A 178 -0.43 32.95 -16.30
C LYS A 178 0.42 31.67 -16.12
N TYR A 179 1.50 31.76 -15.35
CA TYR A 179 2.32 30.60 -15.04
C TYR A 179 1.52 29.57 -14.23
N ILE A 180 0.81 30.00 -13.17
CA ILE A 180 -0.02 29.13 -12.34
C ILE A 180 -1.10 28.44 -13.18
N GLU A 181 -1.83 29.17 -14.02
CA GLU A 181 -2.84 28.64 -14.92
C GLU A 181 -2.29 27.54 -15.84
N ASN A 182 -1.08 27.72 -16.38
CA ASN A 182 -0.41 26.75 -17.24
C ASN A 182 0.08 25.49 -16.50
N THR A 183 0.21 25.55 -15.17
CA THR A 183 0.70 24.43 -14.36
C THR A 183 -0.42 23.63 -13.70
N GLN A 184 -1.61 24.17 -13.54
CA GLN A 184 -2.76 23.55 -12.86
C GLN A 184 -3.20 22.20 -13.42
N GLY A 185 -2.89 21.88 -14.68
CA GLY A 185 -3.25 20.59 -15.30
C GLY A 185 -2.21 19.48 -15.19
N LYS A 186 -1.04 19.76 -14.61
CA LYS A 186 0.08 18.80 -14.57
C LYS A 186 0.02 17.91 -13.34
N SER A 187 0.20 16.58 -13.53
CA SER A 187 0.32 15.63 -12.40
C SER A 187 1.64 15.83 -11.64
N GLU A 188 1.69 15.37 -10.39
CA GLU A 188 2.94 15.42 -9.59
C GLU A 188 4.12 14.71 -10.29
N ILE A 189 3.86 13.58 -10.99
CA ILE A 189 4.86 12.86 -11.76
C ILE A 189 5.40 13.72 -12.91
N GLN A 190 4.52 14.37 -13.66
CA GLN A 190 4.91 15.28 -14.74
C GLN A 190 5.69 16.50 -14.23
N ARG A 191 5.43 16.94 -12.99
CA ARG A 191 6.09 18.10 -12.38
C ARG A 191 7.49 17.76 -11.86
N THR A 192 7.68 16.55 -11.34
CA THR A 192 8.94 16.09 -10.72
C THR A 192 9.89 15.37 -11.66
N ASP A 193 9.54 15.21 -12.93
CA ASP A 193 10.40 14.60 -13.95
C ASP A 193 11.70 15.41 -14.12
N LEU A 194 12.82 14.75 -13.88
CA LEU A 194 14.17 15.36 -13.98
C LEU A 194 14.52 15.74 -15.43
N ASN A 195 14.02 14.99 -16.41
CA ASN A 195 14.33 15.23 -17.84
C ASN A 195 13.53 16.36 -18.46
N LYS A 196 12.63 16.99 -17.70
CA LYS A 196 11.78 18.07 -18.19
C LYS A 196 12.46 19.44 -18.05
N ASP A 197 12.29 20.28 -19.05
CA ASP A 197 12.68 21.68 -19.02
C ASP A 197 12.13 22.39 -17.77
N LYS A 198 13.00 22.99 -16.98
CA LYS A 198 12.59 23.73 -15.78
C LYS A 198 11.93 25.05 -16.18
N THR A 199 10.81 25.35 -15.55
CA THR A 199 10.01 26.55 -15.79
C THR A 199 9.75 27.27 -14.47
N GLY A 200 9.54 28.56 -14.50
CA GLY A 200 9.25 29.36 -13.31
C GLY A 200 8.89 30.79 -13.66
N ALA A 201 8.29 31.51 -12.70
CA ALA A 201 8.01 32.93 -12.78
C ALA A 201 8.56 33.66 -11.56
N PHE A 202 9.18 34.80 -11.75
CA PHE A 202 9.71 35.62 -10.67
C PHE A 202 8.58 36.42 -9.99
N THR A 203 8.56 36.44 -8.65
CA THR A 203 7.53 37.16 -7.88
C THR A 203 7.82 38.66 -7.72
N GLY A 204 9.04 39.09 -7.98
CA GLY A 204 9.53 40.44 -7.64
C GLY A 204 10.05 40.59 -6.22
N SER A 205 9.73 39.68 -5.32
CA SER A 205 10.12 39.72 -3.90
C SER A 205 11.41 38.94 -3.64
N TYR A 206 12.03 39.27 -2.49
CA TYR A 206 13.29 38.67 -2.05
C TYR A 206 13.21 38.21 -0.61
N ALA A 207 13.85 37.10 -0.31
CA ALA A 207 14.13 36.64 1.06
C ALA A 207 15.57 36.93 1.43
N ILE A 208 15.88 36.93 2.71
CA ILE A 208 17.24 37.09 3.25
C ILE A 208 17.74 35.75 3.78
N ASN A 209 18.88 35.29 3.28
CA ASN A 209 19.49 34.06 3.77
C ASN A 209 19.93 34.25 5.24
N PRO A 210 19.44 33.40 6.17
CA PRO A 210 19.66 33.63 7.61
C PRO A 210 21.13 33.44 8.06
N VAL A 211 21.99 32.80 7.26
CA VAL A 211 23.39 32.56 7.60
C VAL A 211 24.35 33.50 6.85
N THR A 212 24.11 33.81 5.57
CA THR A 212 25.00 34.65 4.75
C THR A 212 24.55 36.11 4.66
N ASN A 213 23.29 36.40 5.05
CA ASN A 213 22.61 37.69 4.84
C ASN A 213 22.48 38.11 3.35
N ASP A 214 22.65 37.18 2.43
CA ASP A 214 22.46 37.42 1.01
C ASP A 214 20.99 37.58 0.66
N ARG A 215 20.74 38.38 -0.33
CA ARG A 215 19.41 38.62 -0.91
C ARG A 215 19.08 37.53 -1.93
N MET A 216 17.98 36.79 -1.71
CA MET A 216 17.53 35.63 -2.48
C MET A 216 16.23 35.93 -3.20
N PRO A 217 16.16 35.96 -4.56
CA PRO A 217 14.92 36.16 -5.29
C PRO A 217 13.96 34.99 -5.06
N ILE A 218 12.66 35.32 -4.97
CA ILE A 218 11.59 34.32 -4.76
C ILE A 218 10.93 34.03 -6.10
N TRP A 219 10.96 32.76 -6.51
CA TRP A 219 10.39 32.26 -7.75
C TRP A 219 9.23 31.31 -7.47
N VAL A 220 8.26 31.26 -8.38
CA VAL A 220 7.21 30.22 -8.42
C VAL A 220 7.63 29.20 -9.46
N ALA A 221 7.70 27.89 -9.08
CA ALA A 221 8.04 26.83 -10.02
C ALA A 221 7.28 25.52 -9.76
N ASP A 222 6.92 24.82 -10.83
CA ASP A 222 6.03 23.66 -10.79
C ASP A 222 6.70 22.37 -10.23
N PHE A 223 8.02 22.29 -10.19
CA PHE A 223 8.71 21.14 -9.59
C PHE A 223 8.71 21.13 -8.06
N VAL A 224 8.31 22.23 -7.39
CA VAL A 224 8.04 22.27 -5.96
C VAL A 224 6.60 21.89 -5.68
N LEU A 225 6.39 20.96 -4.75
CA LEU A 225 5.06 20.46 -4.40
C LEU A 225 4.58 21.11 -3.10
N VAL A 226 3.40 21.71 -3.11
CA VAL A 226 2.80 22.38 -1.93
C VAL A 226 2.63 21.45 -0.73
N ASN A 227 2.51 20.17 -1.00
CA ASN A 227 2.26 19.15 0.00
C ASN A 227 3.54 18.45 0.51
N TYR A 228 4.73 18.87 0.13
CA TYR A 228 6.01 18.35 0.63
C TYR A 228 6.73 19.42 1.45
N GLY A 229 7.09 19.09 2.69
CA GLY A 229 7.64 20.07 3.63
C GLY A 229 6.67 21.23 3.87
N THR A 230 7.18 22.43 3.69
CA THR A 230 6.38 23.67 3.77
C THR A 230 5.81 24.13 2.43
N GLY A 231 6.07 23.41 1.32
CA GLY A 231 5.74 23.88 -0.02
C GLY A 231 6.66 25.01 -0.55
N ILE A 232 7.73 25.27 0.18
CA ILE A 232 8.76 26.27 -0.15
C ILE A 232 10.12 25.61 0.06
N VAL A 233 11.05 25.82 -0.86
CA VAL A 233 12.42 25.33 -0.77
C VAL A 233 13.40 26.49 -0.97
N PHE A 234 14.55 26.46 -0.30
CA PHE A 234 15.69 27.23 -0.77
C PHE A 234 16.43 26.42 -1.83
N ALA A 235 16.98 27.08 -2.80
CA ALA A 235 17.58 26.49 -3.98
C ALA A 235 19.06 26.86 -4.08
N ASP A 236 19.89 25.92 -4.54
CA ASP A 236 21.34 26.03 -4.53
C ASP A 236 22.00 25.29 -5.72
N ALA A 237 23.34 25.22 -5.72
CA ALA A 237 24.12 24.54 -6.76
C ALA A 237 24.20 23.01 -6.59
N HIS A 238 23.62 22.44 -5.52
CA HIS A 238 23.76 21.04 -5.12
C HIS A 238 22.46 20.22 -5.27
N ASP A 239 21.43 20.77 -5.92
CA ASP A 239 20.25 20.06 -6.44
C ASP A 239 20.18 20.24 -7.96
N GLU A 240 19.99 19.15 -8.72
CA GLU A 240 19.99 19.18 -10.19
C GLU A 240 18.90 20.07 -10.77
N ARG A 241 17.71 20.09 -10.15
CA ARG A 241 16.58 20.91 -10.61
C ARG A 241 16.86 22.39 -10.41
N ASP A 242 17.43 22.73 -9.26
CA ASP A 242 17.79 24.10 -8.89
C ASP A 242 18.91 24.61 -9.77
N PHE A 243 19.91 23.78 -10.01
CA PHE A 243 21.07 24.08 -10.86
C PHE A 243 20.63 24.35 -12.31
N GLU A 244 19.77 23.51 -12.88
CA GLU A 244 19.22 23.71 -14.23
C GLU A 244 18.36 24.98 -14.32
N MET A 245 17.49 25.20 -13.32
CA MET A 245 16.66 26.41 -13.26
C MET A 245 17.54 27.67 -13.17
N ALA A 246 18.51 27.67 -12.30
CA ALA A 246 19.41 28.81 -12.12
C ALA A 246 20.18 29.15 -13.41
N LYS A 247 20.69 28.13 -14.10
CA LYS A 247 21.33 28.34 -15.42
C LYS A 247 20.40 28.91 -16.46
N LYS A 248 19.16 28.41 -16.54
CA LYS A 248 18.16 28.85 -17.50
C LYS A 248 17.76 30.32 -17.29
N PHE A 249 17.56 30.72 -16.03
CA PHE A 249 17.10 32.06 -15.68
C PHE A 249 18.24 33.02 -15.29
N ASN A 250 19.51 32.61 -15.47
CA ASN A 250 20.70 33.36 -15.10
C ASN A 250 20.72 33.79 -13.63
N ILE A 251 20.24 32.94 -12.73
CA ILE A 251 20.32 33.17 -11.28
C ILE A 251 21.74 32.82 -10.82
N PRO A 252 22.39 33.67 -10.04
CA PRO A 252 23.74 33.36 -9.53
C PRO A 252 23.72 32.10 -8.66
N LEU A 253 24.73 31.25 -8.83
CA LEU A 253 24.93 30.04 -8.01
C LEU A 253 26.22 30.19 -7.18
N LYS A 254 26.23 29.56 -6.01
CA LYS A 254 27.37 29.43 -5.12
C LYS A 254 27.57 27.94 -4.80
N VAL A 255 28.81 27.56 -4.48
CA VAL A 255 29.16 26.18 -4.12
C VAL A 255 29.54 26.14 -2.65
N SER A 256 28.95 25.21 -1.89
CA SER A 256 29.28 24.95 -0.49
C SER A 256 29.78 23.53 -0.21
N LEU A 257 29.73 22.63 -1.18
CA LEU A 257 30.19 21.25 -1.05
C LEU A 257 31.28 20.91 -2.06
N ARG A 258 32.38 20.39 -1.53
CA ARG A 258 33.52 19.90 -2.31
C ARG A 258 33.50 18.38 -2.34
N PRO A 259 33.52 17.73 -3.51
CA PRO A 259 33.76 16.29 -3.64
C PRO A 259 35.21 15.96 -3.21
N LYS A 260 35.47 14.69 -2.90
CA LYS A 260 36.81 14.18 -2.56
C LYS A 260 37.73 14.11 -3.77
N ASP A 261 37.19 14.00 -4.97
CA ASP A 261 37.90 13.92 -6.23
C ASP A 261 38.28 15.34 -6.71
N ASP A 262 39.58 15.61 -6.90
CA ASP A 262 40.07 16.93 -7.28
C ASP A 262 39.74 17.32 -8.73
N GLU A 263 39.56 16.37 -9.66
CA GLU A 263 39.16 16.66 -11.04
C GLU A 263 37.68 17.03 -11.10
N LEU A 264 36.85 16.30 -10.36
CA LEU A 264 35.43 16.63 -10.19
C LEU A 264 35.27 17.97 -9.49
N TRP A 265 36.11 18.27 -8.48
CA TRP A 265 36.08 19.56 -7.78
C TRP A 265 36.25 20.75 -8.72
N LYS A 266 37.20 20.71 -9.66
CA LYS A 266 37.38 21.78 -10.64
C LYS A 266 36.11 22.05 -11.47
N GLN A 267 35.38 21.02 -11.82
CA GLN A 267 34.14 21.15 -12.59
C GLN A 267 33.00 21.72 -11.72
N VAL A 268 32.92 21.28 -10.46
CA VAL A 268 31.93 21.78 -9.49
C VAL A 268 32.19 23.24 -9.14
N GLU A 269 33.43 23.59 -8.85
CA GLU A 269 33.85 24.96 -8.51
C GLU A 269 33.56 25.96 -9.65
N ASN A 270 33.75 25.52 -10.91
CA ASN A 270 33.42 26.29 -12.10
C ASN A 270 31.93 26.24 -12.47
N LEU A 271 31.07 25.56 -11.67
CA LEU A 271 29.65 25.38 -11.96
C LEU A 271 29.39 24.69 -13.32
N GLU A 272 30.27 23.80 -13.77
CA GLU A 272 30.09 23.00 -14.98
C GLU A 272 29.19 21.80 -14.71
N VAL A 273 29.29 21.24 -13.50
CA VAL A 273 28.54 20.03 -13.06
C VAL A 273 27.92 20.29 -11.70
N CYS A 274 26.68 19.80 -11.51
CA CYS A 274 26.00 19.74 -10.22
C CYS A 274 26.57 18.59 -9.38
N PHE A 275 26.95 18.85 -8.14
CA PHE A 275 27.37 17.84 -7.17
C PHE A 275 26.39 17.79 -6.00
N HIS A 276 25.63 16.71 -5.90
CA HIS A 276 24.54 16.55 -4.93
C HIS A 276 24.81 15.49 -3.84
N GLU A 277 25.98 14.85 -3.87
CA GLU A 277 26.37 13.84 -2.89
C GLU A 277 26.90 14.45 -1.58
N GLU A 278 27.30 13.59 -0.64
CA GLU A 278 27.98 13.99 0.59
C GLU A 278 29.38 14.50 0.27
N GLY A 279 29.74 15.68 0.80
CA GLY A 279 31.00 16.34 0.51
C GLY A 279 31.66 16.94 1.76
N ILE A 280 32.71 17.71 1.52
CA ILE A 280 33.39 18.53 2.53
C ILE A 280 32.90 19.96 2.34
N LEU A 281 32.49 20.63 3.42
CA LEU A 281 32.02 22.01 3.35
C LEU A 281 33.16 22.96 2.98
N VAL A 282 32.82 23.90 2.10
CA VAL A 282 33.65 25.03 1.69
C VAL A 282 32.75 26.28 1.59
N ASN A 283 33.34 27.47 1.74
CA ASN A 283 32.57 28.73 1.71
C ASN A 283 31.43 28.78 2.74
N SER A 284 31.60 28.13 3.89
CA SER A 284 30.58 27.89 4.91
C SER A 284 31.01 28.35 6.30
N GLU A 285 31.85 29.39 6.36
CA GLU A 285 32.36 30.01 7.59
C GLU A 285 33.06 29.01 8.53
N GLU A 286 32.62 28.92 9.80
CA GLU A 286 33.18 28.00 10.80
C GLU A 286 32.97 26.52 10.51
N PHE A 287 32.11 26.17 9.53
CA PHE A 287 31.85 24.81 9.13
C PHE A 287 32.73 24.30 7.98
N ASP A 288 33.62 25.15 7.45
CA ASP A 288 34.57 24.76 6.41
C ASP A 288 35.47 23.60 6.87
N GLY A 289 35.61 22.60 6.00
CA GLY A 289 36.39 21.40 6.27
C GLY A 289 35.62 20.26 6.96
N LEU A 290 34.43 20.49 7.47
CA LEU A 290 33.57 19.44 8.02
C LEU A 290 32.95 18.62 6.90
N ILE A 291 32.66 17.34 7.19
CA ILE A 291 31.81 16.53 6.30
C ILE A 291 30.35 16.92 6.45
N SER A 292 29.57 16.75 5.37
CA SER A 292 28.17 17.16 5.30
C SER A 292 27.33 16.72 6.50
N ALA A 293 27.50 15.48 6.97
CA ALA A 293 26.72 14.92 8.09
C ALA A 293 26.99 15.66 9.41
N GLU A 294 28.25 15.97 9.71
CA GLU A 294 28.64 16.71 10.91
C GLU A 294 28.21 18.17 10.83
N ALA A 295 28.37 18.77 9.65
CA ALA A 295 27.99 20.16 9.41
C ALA A 295 26.48 20.39 9.58
N ARG A 296 25.64 19.45 9.13
CA ARG A 296 24.17 19.53 9.31
C ARG A 296 23.77 19.71 10.76
N GLU A 297 24.36 18.96 11.68
CA GLU A 297 24.07 19.09 13.11
C GLU A 297 24.52 20.45 13.64
N GLY A 298 25.76 20.87 13.32
CA GLY A 298 26.32 22.15 13.78
C GLY A 298 25.54 23.35 13.25
N ILE A 299 25.19 23.37 11.97
CA ILE A 299 24.40 24.45 11.35
C ILE A 299 22.98 24.51 11.97
N THR A 300 22.35 23.35 12.20
CA THR A 300 21.05 23.29 12.85
C THR A 300 21.12 23.86 14.28
N ASP A 301 22.15 23.50 15.06
CA ASP A 301 22.35 24.03 16.41
C ASP A 301 22.56 25.55 16.41
N ARG A 302 23.35 26.09 15.46
CA ARG A 302 23.51 27.53 15.28
C ARG A 302 22.19 28.23 15.00
N LEU A 303 21.40 27.71 14.04
CA LEU A 303 20.07 28.26 13.69
C LEU A 303 19.12 28.26 14.88
N ILE A 304 19.10 27.19 15.67
CA ILE A 304 18.27 27.11 16.89
C ILE A 304 18.71 28.15 17.91
N LYS A 305 20.02 28.29 18.15
CA LYS A 305 20.58 29.26 19.09
C LYS A 305 20.27 30.71 18.69
N GLU A 306 20.24 30.98 17.39
CA GLU A 306 19.92 32.29 16.83
C GLU A 306 18.39 32.55 16.72
N GLY A 307 17.55 31.56 17.03
CA GLY A 307 16.09 31.65 16.89
C GLY A 307 15.60 31.67 15.42
N LYS A 308 16.43 31.17 14.48
CA LYS A 308 16.19 31.18 13.04
C LYS A 308 15.85 29.80 12.47
N GLY A 309 15.70 28.79 13.32
CA GLY A 309 15.36 27.45 12.87
C GLY A 309 15.06 26.48 14.01
N ARG A 310 14.59 25.29 13.62
CA ARG A 310 14.25 24.21 14.58
C ARG A 310 14.41 22.84 13.92
N ARG A 311 14.77 21.81 14.73
CA ARG A 311 14.75 20.42 14.29
C ARG A 311 13.32 19.97 14.07
N THR A 312 13.08 19.29 12.97
CA THR A 312 11.73 18.81 12.61
C THR A 312 11.83 17.42 12.00
N THR A 313 10.88 16.56 12.37
CA THR A 313 10.67 15.28 11.70
C THR A 313 9.52 15.43 10.73
N ASN A 314 9.73 15.06 9.49
CA ASN A 314 8.70 15.09 8.45
C ASN A 314 8.42 13.68 7.91
N TYR A 315 7.27 13.50 7.30
CA TYR A 315 6.80 12.23 6.75
C TYR A 315 6.26 12.44 5.35
N ARG A 316 6.52 11.48 4.45
CA ARG A 316 5.95 11.46 3.11
C ARG A 316 4.52 10.96 3.12
N LEU A 317 4.20 10.00 4.01
CA LEU A 317 2.85 9.45 4.18
C LEU A 317 1.87 10.57 4.47
N ARG A 318 0.73 10.52 3.80
CA ARG A 318 -0.39 11.43 3.98
C ARG A 318 -1.61 10.69 4.49
N ASP A 319 -2.57 11.44 4.99
CA ASP A 319 -3.84 10.88 5.42
C ASP A 319 -4.54 10.14 4.29
N TRP A 320 -5.16 9.04 4.64
CA TRP A 320 -5.78 8.13 3.68
C TRP A 320 -7.09 8.71 3.15
N LEU A 321 -7.12 9.04 1.85
CA LEU A 321 -8.31 9.48 1.12
C LEU A 321 -9.26 8.29 0.89
N ILE A 322 -10.43 8.33 1.53
CA ILE A 322 -11.38 7.22 1.51
C ILE A 322 -12.61 7.45 0.64
N SER A 323 -12.95 8.68 0.27
CA SER A 323 -14.11 9.00 -0.57
C SER A 323 -14.01 8.40 -1.97
N ARG A 324 -15.09 7.76 -2.43
CA ARG A 324 -15.26 7.28 -3.81
C ARG A 324 -16.65 7.65 -4.33
N GLN A 325 -16.70 8.25 -5.52
CA GLN A 325 -17.93 8.60 -6.24
C GLN A 325 -18.39 7.40 -7.06
N ARG A 326 -18.60 6.26 -6.38
CA ARG A 326 -19.00 4.98 -6.98
C ARG A 326 -20.13 4.36 -6.16
N TYR A 327 -20.95 3.52 -6.81
CA TYR A 327 -22.01 2.80 -6.13
C TYR A 327 -21.45 1.72 -5.21
N TRP A 328 -20.58 0.85 -5.75
CA TRP A 328 -20.03 -0.26 -4.98
C TRP A 328 -18.98 0.20 -3.97
N GLY A 329 -19.37 0.13 -2.72
CA GLY A 329 -18.57 0.49 -1.55
C GLY A 329 -19.50 0.66 -0.34
N SER A 330 -18.95 0.63 0.87
CA SER A 330 -19.73 0.94 2.06
C SER A 330 -20.10 2.42 2.08
N PRO A 331 -21.38 2.81 2.18
CA PRO A 331 -21.78 4.22 2.32
C PRO A 331 -21.11 4.86 3.54
N ILE A 332 -20.66 6.09 3.40
CA ILE A 332 -20.09 6.86 4.51
C ILE A 332 -21.22 7.28 5.46
N PRO A 333 -21.20 6.87 6.76
CA PRO A 333 -22.33 7.04 7.67
C PRO A 333 -22.38 8.44 8.26
N VAL A 334 -22.51 9.44 7.40
CA VAL A 334 -22.65 10.86 7.77
C VAL A 334 -23.98 11.39 7.25
N VAL A 335 -24.66 12.19 8.07
CA VAL A 335 -25.88 12.89 7.72
C VAL A 335 -25.67 14.40 7.88
N TYR A 336 -26.17 15.17 6.95
CA TYR A 336 -26.20 16.63 6.96
C TYR A 336 -27.62 17.08 7.30
N ASP A 337 -27.76 18.01 8.24
CA ASP A 337 -29.04 18.68 8.53
C ASP A 337 -29.42 19.67 7.42
N SER A 338 -30.61 20.28 7.52
CA SER A 338 -31.09 21.28 6.59
C SER A 338 -30.20 22.52 6.45
N ASN A 339 -29.29 22.76 7.41
CA ASN A 339 -28.30 23.86 7.38
C ASN A 339 -26.94 23.40 6.83
N GLY A 340 -26.78 22.12 6.51
CA GLY A 340 -25.54 21.54 6.02
C GLY A 340 -24.54 21.14 7.10
N ASN A 341 -24.93 21.10 8.38
CA ASN A 341 -24.06 20.64 9.46
C ASN A 341 -23.96 19.11 9.44
N ALA A 342 -22.73 18.61 9.42
CA ALA A 342 -22.45 17.18 9.39
C ALA A 342 -22.55 16.56 10.80
N SER A 343 -23.17 15.40 10.89
CA SER A 343 -23.16 14.53 12.08
C SER A 343 -23.08 13.07 11.69
N ILE A 344 -22.64 12.22 12.63
CA ILE A 344 -22.57 10.78 12.38
C ILE A 344 -23.97 10.16 12.46
N VAL A 345 -24.24 9.22 11.56
CA VAL A 345 -25.46 8.39 11.62
C VAL A 345 -25.45 7.59 12.92
N LYS A 346 -26.59 7.57 13.63
CA LYS A 346 -26.71 6.85 14.91
C LYS A 346 -26.45 5.37 14.73
N ASP A 347 -25.84 4.74 15.72
CA ASP A 347 -25.43 3.33 15.66
C ASP A 347 -26.63 2.37 15.47
N ASP A 348 -27.83 2.75 15.96
CA ASP A 348 -29.10 2.03 15.79
C ASP A 348 -29.73 2.19 14.40
N HIS A 349 -29.29 3.18 13.62
CA HIS A 349 -29.68 3.36 12.22
C HIS A 349 -28.71 2.69 11.23
N LEU A 350 -27.66 2.03 11.73
CA LEU A 350 -26.77 1.23 10.88
C LEU A 350 -27.30 -0.20 10.67
N PRO A 351 -27.14 -0.81 9.51
CA PRO A 351 -26.41 -0.30 8.35
C PRO A 351 -27.17 0.77 7.57
N LEU A 352 -26.44 1.80 7.11
CA LEU A 352 -26.91 2.67 6.04
C LEU A 352 -26.77 1.90 4.72
N GLU A 353 -27.87 1.36 4.23
CA GLU A 353 -27.86 0.47 3.06
C GLU A 353 -27.76 1.24 1.75
N LEU A 354 -27.12 0.61 0.74
CA LEU A 354 -27.07 1.11 -0.62
C LEU A 354 -28.48 1.13 -1.23
N PRO A 355 -28.92 2.25 -1.83
CA PRO A 355 -30.21 2.34 -2.48
C PRO A 355 -30.24 1.54 -3.79
N THR A 356 -31.43 1.11 -4.22
CA THR A 356 -31.61 0.30 -5.43
C THR A 356 -32.14 1.09 -6.62
N ASP A 357 -32.63 2.31 -6.41
CA ASP A 357 -33.22 3.23 -7.39
C ASP A 357 -32.20 4.16 -8.06
N VAL A 358 -30.98 3.68 -8.33
CA VAL A 358 -29.88 4.48 -8.86
C VAL A 358 -29.57 4.19 -10.32
N ASP A 359 -29.08 5.19 -11.04
CA ASP A 359 -28.44 5.01 -12.34
C ASP A 359 -26.92 4.75 -12.13
N TYR A 360 -26.49 3.53 -12.43
CA TYR A 360 -25.10 3.11 -12.27
C TYR A 360 -24.11 3.74 -13.26
N LYS A 361 -24.59 4.48 -14.27
CA LYS A 361 -23.70 5.17 -15.22
C LYS A 361 -23.01 6.35 -14.55
N PRO A 362 -21.69 6.45 -14.65
CA PRO A 362 -20.96 7.62 -14.14
C PRO A 362 -21.46 8.92 -14.77
N LYS A 363 -21.82 9.89 -13.95
CA LYS A 363 -22.31 11.21 -14.36
C LYS A 363 -21.48 12.36 -13.76
N GLY A 364 -20.32 12.05 -13.22
CA GLY A 364 -19.45 13.04 -12.56
C GLY A 364 -19.80 13.31 -11.09
N THR A 365 -20.85 12.68 -10.59
CA THR A 365 -21.26 12.70 -9.18
C THR A 365 -21.52 11.27 -8.72
N SER A 366 -21.56 11.05 -7.41
CA SER A 366 -21.90 9.73 -6.86
C SER A 366 -23.31 9.32 -7.29
N PRO A 367 -23.52 8.06 -7.72
CA PRO A 367 -24.85 7.53 -8.04
C PRO A 367 -25.87 7.66 -6.89
N LEU A 368 -25.42 7.59 -5.63
CA LEU A 368 -26.26 7.71 -4.44
C LEU A 368 -26.99 9.06 -4.38
N GLY A 369 -26.37 10.12 -4.93
CA GLY A 369 -26.98 11.46 -4.96
C GLY A 369 -28.21 11.59 -5.85
N SER A 370 -28.49 10.61 -6.72
CA SER A 370 -29.67 10.58 -7.59
C SER A 370 -30.83 9.74 -7.05
N SER A 371 -30.65 9.06 -5.90
CA SER A 371 -31.63 8.17 -5.30
C SER A 371 -32.69 8.93 -4.51
N GLU A 372 -33.95 8.79 -4.88
CA GLU A 372 -35.10 9.31 -4.11
C GLU A 372 -35.29 8.53 -2.81
N GLU A 373 -35.08 7.22 -2.83
CA GLU A 373 -35.12 6.35 -1.64
C GLU A 373 -34.11 6.81 -0.58
N TYR A 374 -32.89 7.17 -1.00
CA TYR A 374 -31.81 7.57 -0.11
C TYR A 374 -32.08 8.93 0.56
N VAL A 375 -32.68 9.86 -0.17
CA VAL A 375 -33.13 11.15 0.33
C VAL A 375 -34.29 10.98 1.30
N ALA A 376 -35.35 10.26 0.91
CA ALA A 376 -36.53 10.03 1.74
C ALA A 376 -36.17 9.36 3.08
N ARG A 377 -35.26 8.39 3.08
CA ARG A 377 -34.77 7.74 4.29
C ARG A 377 -34.00 8.69 5.21
N ALA A 378 -33.23 9.63 4.65
CA ALA A 378 -32.54 10.63 5.46
C ALA A 378 -33.55 11.56 6.15
N GLU A 379 -34.57 12.03 5.43
CA GLU A 379 -35.61 12.90 5.97
C GLU A 379 -36.48 12.19 7.01
N GLU A 380 -36.82 10.93 6.78
CA GLU A 380 -37.57 10.11 7.74
C GLU A 380 -36.84 9.98 9.09
N LEU A 381 -35.53 9.73 9.05
CA LEU A 381 -34.74 9.44 10.24
C LEU A 381 -34.21 10.71 10.97
N TYR A 382 -34.01 11.80 10.22
CA TYR A 382 -33.32 13.01 10.75
C TYR A 382 -34.07 14.31 10.51
N GLY A 383 -35.23 14.29 9.88
CA GLY A 383 -36.09 15.44 9.64
C GLY A 383 -35.97 16.04 8.24
N GLU A 384 -36.92 16.91 7.89
CA GLU A 384 -37.04 17.54 6.59
C GLU A 384 -35.74 18.26 6.17
N GLY A 385 -35.29 18.05 4.94
CA GLY A 385 -34.08 18.63 4.38
C GLY A 385 -32.79 17.91 4.80
N ALA A 386 -32.86 16.86 5.63
CA ALA A 386 -31.71 16.05 5.96
C ALA A 386 -31.22 15.23 4.74
N ARG A 387 -29.92 15.05 4.62
CA ARG A 387 -29.31 14.27 3.52
C ARG A 387 -28.13 13.45 4.02
N PHE A 388 -28.04 12.20 3.55
CA PHE A 388 -26.85 11.41 3.80
C PHE A 388 -25.68 11.83 2.93
N GLU A 389 -24.46 11.50 3.38
CA GLU A 389 -23.27 11.56 2.53
C GLU A 389 -23.46 10.62 1.33
N ILE A 390 -23.11 11.11 0.15
CA ILE A 390 -23.33 10.36 -1.09
C ILE A 390 -22.11 9.56 -1.54
N ASP A 391 -20.93 9.85 -1.00
CA ASP A 391 -19.73 9.06 -1.30
C ASP A 391 -19.75 7.72 -0.59
N THR A 392 -19.18 6.72 -1.24
CA THR A 392 -18.86 5.43 -0.62
C THR A 392 -17.40 5.40 -0.20
N MET A 393 -17.05 4.49 0.72
CA MET A 393 -15.69 4.32 1.16
C MET A 393 -14.88 3.50 0.14
N ASP A 394 -13.59 3.76 0.08
CA ASP A 394 -12.59 2.95 -0.60
C ASP A 394 -12.73 1.46 -0.25
N THR A 395 -12.57 0.58 -1.23
CA THR A 395 -12.70 -0.87 -1.04
C THR A 395 -11.74 -1.43 0.01
N PHE A 396 -10.57 -0.81 0.17
CA PHE A 396 -9.61 -1.21 1.20
C PHE A 396 -10.11 -0.94 2.63
N VAL A 397 -11.05 -0.03 2.84
CA VAL A 397 -11.69 0.17 4.15
C VAL A 397 -12.44 -1.10 4.58
N CYS A 398 -13.19 -1.72 3.64
CA CYS A 398 -13.89 -2.97 3.91
C CYS A 398 -12.91 -4.15 4.11
N SER A 399 -11.85 -4.23 3.30
CA SER A 399 -10.91 -5.36 3.35
C SER A 399 -9.89 -5.28 4.49
N SER A 400 -9.78 -4.14 5.20
CA SER A 400 -8.77 -3.96 6.24
C SER A 400 -9.12 -4.58 7.60
N TRP A 401 -10.30 -5.20 7.73
CA TRP A 401 -10.76 -5.75 9.01
C TRP A 401 -11.47 -7.12 8.90
N TYR A 402 -11.65 -7.70 7.70
CA TYR A 402 -12.45 -8.91 7.46
C TYR A 402 -12.00 -10.14 8.27
N PHE A 403 -10.72 -10.25 8.56
CA PHE A 403 -10.15 -11.37 9.32
C PHE A 403 -10.65 -11.41 10.78
N TRP A 404 -11.01 -10.29 11.38
CA TRP A 404 -11.71 -10.27 12.68
C TRP A 404 -13.16 -10.76 12.53
N ARG A 405 -13.83 -10.43 11.41
CA ARG A 405 -15.20 -10.89 11.17
C ARG A 405 -15.28 -12.42 11.03
N PHE A 406 -14.27 -13.06 10.46
CA PHE A 406 -14.20 -14.53 10.42
C PHE A 406 -14.18 -15.17 11.80
N MET A 407 -13.67 -14.50 12.82
CA MET A 407 -13.63 -15.02 14.19
C MET A 407 -15.02 -15.15 14.81
N ASP A 408 -15.95 -14.24 14.41
CA ASP A 408 -17.33 -14.19 14.94
C ASP A 408 -18.30 -13.62 13.89
N PRO A 409 -18.55 -14.37 12.79
CA PRO A 409 -19.23 -13.83 11.60
C PRO A 409 -20.70 -13.53 11.80
N LYS A 410 -21.36 -14.15 12.79
CA LYS A 410 -22.80 -14.03 13.07
C LYS A 410 -23.13 -13.07 14.23
N ASN A 411 -22.15 -12.35 14.74
CA ASN A 411 -22.38 -11.41 15.84
C ASN A 411 -23.10 -10.16 15.33
N GLU A 412 -24.28 -9.91 15.85
CA GLU A 412 -25.12 -8.76 15.47
C GLU A 412 -24.87 -7.53 16.36
N LYS A 413 -24.15 -7.68 17.47
CA LYS A 413 -23.94 -6.63 18.48
C LYS A 413 -22.57 -5.98 18.39
N LEU A 414 -21.57 -6.71 17.90
CA LEU A 414 -20.17 -6.30 17.80
C LEU A 414 -19.58 -6.75 16.46
N PHE A 415 -18.53 -6.08 15.99
CA PHE A 415 -17.80 -6.53 14.80
C PHE A 415 -17.18 -7.93 14.99
N ALA A 416 -16.81 -8.27 16.22
CA ALA A 416 -16.46 -9.59 16.73
C ALA A 416 -16.51 -9.55 18.27
N GLY A 417 -16.90 -10.66 18.90
CA GLY A 417 -16.97 -10.76 20.36
C GLY A 417 -15.60 -10.83 21.02
N SER A 418 -15.44 -10.27 22.21
CA SER A 418 -14.18 -10.18 22.93
C SER A 418 -13.54 -11.56 23.21
N GLU A 419 -14.35 -12.59 23.49
CA GLU A 419 -13.85 -13.96 23.70
C GLU A 419 -13.26 -14.56 22.42
N ALA A 420 -13.91 -14.34 21.26
CA ALA A 420 -13.40 -14.79 19.97
C ALA A 420 -12.10 -14.07 19.62
N LEU A 421 -12.06 -12.74 19.82
CA LEU A 421 -10.86 -11.93 19.59
C LEU A 421 -9.67 -12.37 20.46
N LYS A 422 -9.91 -12.70 21.73
CA LYS A 422 -8.88 -13.22 22.63
C LYS A 422 -8.43 -14.63 22.26
N LYS A 423 -9.38 -15.52 21.88
CA LYS A 423 -9.09 -16.90 21.52
C LYS A 423 -8.23 -17.01 20.27
N TRP A 424 -8.57 -16.25 19.23
CA TRP A 424 -7.89 -16.31 17.93
C TRP A 424 -6.65 -15.40 17.87
N GLY A 425 -6.68 -14.25 18.54
CA GLY A 425 -5.58 -13.30 18.55
C GLY A 425 -5.28 -12.68 17.18
N ALA A 426 -4.02 -12.28 16.98
CA ALA A 426 -3.52 -11.86 15.68
C ALA A 426 -3.39 -13.09 14.76
N VAL A 427 -3.47 -12.86 13.43
CA VAL A 427 -3.32 -13.93 12.43
C VAL A 427 -1.89 -14.46 12.45
N ASP A 428 -1.75 -15.77 12.65
CA ASP A 428 -0.43 -16.43 12.78
C ASP A 428 0.39 -16.34 11.48
N LEU A 429 -0.25 -16.58 10.33
CA LEU A 429 0.37 -16.57 9.02
C LEU A 429 -0.56 -15.97 7.98
N TYR A 430 -0.10 -14.92 7.32
CA TYR A 430 -0.82 -14.26 6.24
C TYR A 430 -0.10 -14.48 4.91
N VAL A 431 -0.84 -14.89 3.89
CA VAL A 431 -0.30 -15.17 2.54
C VAL A 431 -0.97 -14.26 1.53
N GLY A 432 -0.19 -13.51 0.77
CA GLY A 432 -0.72 -12.59 -0.22
C GLY A 432 0.34 -11.95 -1.10
N GLY A 433 -0.11 -11.26 -2.17
CA GLY A 433 0.78 -10.63 -3.16
C GLY A 433 1.55 -9.44 -2.59
N ALA A 434 2.76 -9.22 -3.11
CA ALA A 434 3.61 -8.11 -2.69
C ALA A 434 3.07 -6.74 -3.12
N GLU A 435 2.16 -6.68 -4.11
CA GLU A 435 1.48 -5.47 -4.57
C GLU A 435 0.67 -4.77 -3.47
N HIS A 436 0.26 -5.52 -2.44
CA HIS A 436 -0.49 -4.98 -1.31
C HIS A 436 0.36 -4.39 -0.19
N THR A 437 1.69 -4.38 -0.35
CA THR A 437 2.65 -3.93 0.69
C THR A 437 2.30 -2.55 1.28
N VAL A 438 2.02 -1.56 0.44
CA VAL A 438 1.74 -0.17 0.85
C VAL A 438 0.26 0.20 0.73
N MET A 439 -0.60 -0.76 0.45
CA MET A 439 -2.06 -0.65 0.37
C MET A 439 -2.72 -1.45 1.48
N HIS A 440 -3.34 -2.59 1.18
CA HIS A 440 -4.08 -3.41 2.13
C HIS A 440 -3.30 -3.73 3.41
N LEU A 441 -2.04 -4.14 3.30
CA LEU A 441 -1.23 -4.51 4.47
C LEU A 441 -0.96 -3.31 5.39
N LEU A 442 -0.73 -2.12 4.83
CA LEU A 442 -0.54 -0.90 5.62
C LEU A 442 -1.86 -0.47 6.28
N TYR A 443 -2.97 -0.53 5.55
CA TYR A 443 -4.28 -0.14 6.06
C TYR A 443 -4.82 -1.11 7.11
N ALA A 444 -4.60 -2.42 6.95
CA ALA A 444 -4.95 -3.41 7.98
C ALA A 444 -4.17 -3.18 9.29
N ARG A 445 -2.87 -2.83 9.19
CA ARG A 445 -2.06 -2.44 10.35
C ARG A 445 -2.60 -1.17 11.02
N PHE A 446 -2.97 -0.17 10.23
CA PHE A 446 -3.60 1.05 10.74
C PHE A 446 -4.88 0.73 11.54
N PHE A 447 -5.80 -0.07 10.99
CA PHE A 447 -7.02 -0.45 11.69
C PHE A 447 -6.74 -1.25 12.97
N CYS A 448 -5.75 -2.13 12.94
CA CYS A 448 -5.32 -2.86 14.14
C CYS A 448 -4.87 -1.90 15.24
N LYS A 449 -4.05 -0.91 14.89
CA LYS A 449 -3.59 0.11 15.84
C LYS A 449 -4.72 0.98 16.37
N VAL A 450 -5.71 1.34 15.53
CA VAL A 450 -6.92 2.05 15.95
C VAL A 450 -7.68 1.23 16.99
N LEU A 451 -8.04 -0.01 16.67
CA LEU A 451 -8.80 -0.87 17.58
C LEU A 451 -8.04 -1.16 18.88
N HIS A 452 -6.71 -1.34 18.80
CA HIS A 452 -5.87 -1.49 19.98
C HIS A 452 -5.83 -0.21 20.83
N ARG A 453 -5.63 0.96 20.22
CA ARG A 453 -5.60 2.26 20.93
C ARG A 453 -6.89 2.49 21.71
N PHE A 454 -8.03 2.11 21.16
CA PHE A 454 -9.34 2.27 21.81
C PHE A 454 -9.79 1.05 22.64
N GLY A 455 -8.95 0.04 22.83
CA GLY A 455 -9.18 -1.06 23.76
C GLY A 455 -10.12 -2.17 23.27
N TYR A 456 -10.38 -2.26 21.98
CA TYR A 456 -11.20 -3.33 21.39
C TYR A 456 -10.45 -4.64 21.20
N ILE A 457 -9.14 -4.59 21.03
CA ILE A 457 -8.23 -5.74 20.90
C ILE A 457 -6.98 -5.55 21.75
N ASP A 458 -6.28 -6.64 22.09
CA ASP A 458 -5.11 -6.62 22.99
C ASP A 458 -3.76 -6.69 22.25
N TYR A 459 -3.76 -6.67 20.92
CA TYR A 459 -2.57 -6.68 20.07
C TYR A 459 -2.63 -5.54 19.04
N ASP A 460 -1.47 -5.04 18.64
CA ASP A 460 -1.33 -3.86 17.79
C ASP A 460 -0.76 -4.13 16.39
N GLU A 461 -0.58 -5.42 16.04
CA GLU A 461 -0.27 -5.87 14.68
C GLU A 461 -1.20 -7.01 14.26
N PRO A 462 -1.81 -6.96 13.05
CA PRO A 462 -2.85 -7.91 12.66
C PRO A 462 -2.30 -9.26 12.21
N PHE A 463 -1.10 -9.30 11.62
CA PHE A 463 -0.50 -10.47 10.99
C PHE A 463 0.92 -10.69 11.52
N LEU A 464 1.13 -11.79 12.26
CA LEU A 464 2.42 -12.08 12.90
C LEU A 464 3.50 -12.47 11.89
N LYS A 465 3.12 -13.28 10.90
CA LYS A 465 4.00 -13.71 9.80
C LYS A 465 3.37 -13.40 8.46
N LEU A 466 4.20 -13.02 7.49
CA LEU A 466 3.78 -12.75 6.12
C LEU A 466 4.65 -13.57 5.15
N ARG A 467 4.00 -14.16 4.16
CA ARG A 467 4.67 -14.82 3.03
C ARG A 467 4.07 -14.33 1.73
N HIS A 468 4.91 -13.81 0.84
CA HIS A 468 4.50 -13.44 -0.50
C HIS A 468 4.68 -14.60 -1.46
N GLN A 469 3.65 -14.87 -2.26
CA GLN A 469 3.79 -15.69 -3.45
C GLN A 469 4.36 -14.86 -4.61
N GLY A 470 5.12 -15.53 -5.49
CA GLY A 470 5.58 -14.94 -6.74
C GLY A 470 4.42 -14.78 -7.73
N MET A 471 4.51 -13.77 -8.57
CA MET A 471 3.53 -13.56 -9.64
C MET A 471 3.67 -14.63 -10.73
N ILE A 472 2.56 -15.20 -11.16
CA ILE A 472 2.51 -16.05 -12.36
C ILE A 472 2.32 -15.15 -13.56
N LEU A 473 3.26 -15.19 -14.49
CA LEU A 473 3.28 -14.42 -15.73
C LEU A 473 2.61 -15.21 -16.85
N GLY A 474 2.22 -14.53 -17.91
CA GLY A 474 1.80 -15.20 -19.15
C GLY A 474 2.93 -16.05 -19.75
N GLU A 475 2.62 -16.85 -20.77
CA GLU A 475 3.64 -17.64 -21.50
C GLU A 475 4.70 -16.76 -22.19
N ASP A 476 4.37 -15.48 -22.43
CA ASP A 476 5.24 -14.43 -22.96
C ASP A 476 6.22 -13.86 -21.92
N GLY A 477 6.14 -14.29 -20.65
CA GLY A 477 6.95 -13.77 -19.55
C GLY A 477 6.50 -12.42 -19.01
N GLU A 478 5.36 -11.90 -19.46
CA GLU A 478 4.82 -10.61 -19.05
C GLU A 478 3.64 -10.78 -18.08
N LYS A 479 3.34 -9.71 -17.32
CA LYS A 479 2.16 -9.70 -16.43
C LYS A 479 0.89 -9.97 -17.23
N MET A 480 0.08 -10.93 -16.76
CA MET A 480 -1.20 -11.26 -17.38
C MET A 480 -2.15 -10.06 -17.33
N SER A 481 -2.72 -9.71 -18.48
CA SER A 481 -3.77 -8.69 -18.58
C SER A 481 -4.73 -8.99 -19.73
N LYS A 482 -6.02 -8.62 -19.55
CA LYS A 482 -7.04 -8.78 -20.60
C LYS A 482 -6.70 -7.98 -21.85
N SER A 483 -6.07 -6.82 -21.70
CA SER A 483 -5.68 -5.95 -22.83
C SER A 483 -4.54 -6.54 -23.67
N ARG A 484 -3.69 -7.39 -23.08
CA ARG A 484 -2.62 -8.12 -23.80
C ARG A 484 -3.08 -9.43 -24.40
N GLY A 485 -4.20 -9.97 -23.92
CA GLY A 485 -4.71 -11.28 -24.37
C GLY A 485 -3.88 -12.47 -23.91
N ASN A 486 -2.99 -12.30 -22.92
CA ASN A 486 -2.09 -13.33 -22.38
C ASN A 486 -2.60 -13.97 -21.07
N VAL A 487 -3.89 -13.76 -20.74
CA VAL A 487 -4.51 -14.33 -19.53
C VAL A 487 -4.76 -15.81 -19.72
N ILE A 488 -4.31 -16.61 -18.75
CA ILE A 488 -4.62 -18.04 -18.66
C ILE A 488 -5.87 -18.22 -17.82
N ASN A 489 -6.90 -18.81 -18.40
CA ASN A 489 -8.14 -19.10 -17.68
C ASN A 489 -8.01 -20.42 -16.91
N PRO A 490 -8.09 -20.41 -15.56
CA PRO A 490 -8.01 -21.63 -14.76
C PRO A 490 -9.06 -22.69 -15.15
N ASN A 491 -10.28 -22.27 -15.53
CA ASN A 491 -11.36 -23.18 -15.90
C ASN A 491 -10.98 -24.06 -17.09
N GLU A 492 -10.27 -23.52 -18.08
CA GLU A 492 -9.83 -24.31 -19.24
C GLU A 492 -8.84 -25.41 -18.86
N ILE A 493 -7.98 -25.15 -17.85
CA ILE A 493 -7.05 -26.15 -17.34
C ILE A 493 -7.80 -27.21 -16.54
N VAL A 494 -8.76 -26.80 -15.72
CA VAL A 494 -9.60 -27.72 -14.92
C VAL A 494 -10.42 -28.62 -15.83
N GLU A 495 -11.03 -28.10 -16.89
CA GLU A 495 -11.79 -28.87 -17.86
C GLU A 495 -10.94 -29.91 -18.60
N ARG A 496 -9.68 -29.56 -18.94
CA ARG A 496 -8.79 -30.45 -19.69
C ARG A 496 -8.06 -31.47 -18.84
N HIS A 497 -7.64 -31.08 -17.63
CA HIS A 497 -6.68 -31.83 -16.83
C HIS A 497 -7.12 -32.08 -15.38
N GLY A 498 -8.24 -31.48 -14.94
CA GLY A 498 -8.75 -31.59 -13.58
C GLY A 498 -8.15 -30.55 -12.63
N ALA A 499 -8.88 -30.25 -11.56
CA ALA A 499 -8.49 -29.26 -10.55
C ALA A 499 -7.21 -29.66 -9.79
N ASP A 500 -7.01 -30.94 -9.52
CA ASP A 500 -5.82 -31.46 -8.85
C ASP A 500 -4.54 -31.19 -9.65
N THR A 501 -4.62 -31.29 -10.98
CA THR A 501 -3.50 -30.97 -11.86
C THR A 501 -3.16 -29.48 -11.79
N LEU A 502 -4.16 -28.59 -11.83
CA LEU A 502 -3.95 -27.15 -11.73
C LEU A 502 -3.29 -26.80 -10.40
N ARG A 503 -3.85 -27.26 -9.28
CA ARG A 503 -3.32 -27.02 -7.92
C ARG A 503 -1.87 -27.46 -7.78
N MET A 504 -1.57 -28.70 -8.18
CA MET A 504 -0.20 -29.22 -8.11
C MET A 504 0.75 -28.48 -9.05
N TYR A 505 0.29 -28.08 -10.24
CA TYR A 505 1.15 -27.37 -11.18
C TYR A 505 1.54 -25.99 -10.66
N GLU A 506 0.62 -25.21 -10.13
CA GLU A 506 0.91 -23.91 -9.52
C GLU A 506 1.95 -24.02 -8.40
N MET A 507 1.86 -25.08 -7.59
CA MET A 507 2.81 -25.37 -6.51
C MET A 507 4.17 -25.91 -7.02
N PHE A 508 4.18 -26.56 -8.20
CA PHE A 508 5.37 -27.20 -8.77
C PHE A 508 6.23 -26.27 -9.64
N MET A 509 5.67 -25.21 -10.22
CA MET A 509 6.33 -24.35 -11.22
C MET A 509 7.71 -23.81 -10.80
N GLY A 510 7.99 -23.69 -9.49
CA GLY A 510 9.25 -23.16 -8.96
C GLY A 510 9.11 -22.76 -7.49
N PRO A 511 10.14 -22.12 -6.91
CA PRO A 511 10.08 -21.63 -5.53
C PRO A 511 8.88 -20.70 -5.33
N PHE A 512 8.19 -20.80 -4.19
CA PHE A 512 6.93 -20.12 -3.92
C PHE A 512 6.98 -18.61 -4.12
N LYS A 513 8.08 -17.97 -3.71
CA LYS A 513 8.27 -16.51 -3.76
C LYS A 513 8.71 -15.94 -5.10
N ASP A 514 9.14 -16.80 -6.05
CA ASP A 514 9.71 -16.33 -7.31
C ASP A 514 8.64 -16.08 -8.36
N MET A 515 8.81 -15.04 -9.17
CA MET A 515 8.01 -14.84 -10.38
C MET A 515 8.34 -15.92 -11.42
N LYS A 516 7.33 -16.41 -12.12
CA LYS A 516 7.52 -17.50 -13.08
C LYS A 516 6.51 -17.42 -14.23
N PRO A 517 6.95 -17.69 -15.48
CA PRO A 517 6.05 -17.74 -16.60
C PRO A 517 5.22 -19.04 -16.57
N TRP A 518 3.98 -18.96 -17.00
CA TRP A 518 3.14 -20.12 -17.24
C TRP A 518 3.72 -20.98 -18.38
N ASN A 519 3.58 -22.29 -18.25
CA ASN A 519 3.99 -23.24 -19.31
C ASN A 519 3.00 -24.43 -19.37
N MET A 520 2.25 -24.51 -20.46
CA MET A 520 1.25 -25.59 -20.65
C MET A 520 1.86 -26.99 -20.65
N ASN A 521 3.10 -27.16 -21.13
CA ASN A 521 3.79 -28.45 -21.09
C ASN A 521 4.07 -28.93 -19.68
N GLY A 522 4.31 -28.00 -18.75
CA GLY A 522 4.49 -28.30 -17.33
C GLY A 522 3.20 -28.83 -16.70
N ALA A 523 2.05 -28.23 -17.01
CA ALA A 523 0.75 -28.71 -16.56
C ALA A 523 0.46 -30.13 -17.05
N ALA A 524 0.73 -30.41 -18.34
CA ALA A 524 0.62 -31.76 -18.88
C ALA A 524 1.58 -32.77 -18.22
N GLY A 525 2.75 -32.30 -17.72
CA GLY A 525 3.68 -33.10 -16.93
C GLY A 525 3.09 -33.56 -15.62
N ILE A 526 2.44 -32.65 -14.88
CA ILE A 526 1.73 -32.93 -13.63
C ILE A 526 0.55 -33.85 -13.89
N TYR A 527 -0.23 -33.63 -14.94
CA TYR A 527 -1.34 -34.55 -15.30
C TYR A 527 -0.86 -36.00 -15.46
N ARG A 528 0.27 -36.21 -16.14
CA ARG A 528 0.89 -37.55 -16.25
C ARG A 528 1.29 -38.14 -14.89
N PHE A 529 1.71 -37.29 -13.95
CA PHE A 529 2.00 -37.76 -12.60
C PHE A 529 0.72 -38.20 -11.88
N VAL A 530 -0.37 -37.42 -11.96
CA VAL A 530 -1.68 -37.79 -11.40
C VAL A 530 -2.18 -39.13 -11.99
N GLN A 531 -2.00 -39.33 -13.29
CA GLN A 531 -2.30 -40.61 -13.93
C GLN A 531 -1.44 -41.77 -13.43
N LYS A 532 -0.17 -41.53 -13.06
CA LYS A 532 0.68 -42.57 -12.45
C LYS A 532 0.20 -42.97 -11.05
N VAL A 533 -0.33 -42.04 -10.27
CA VAL A 533 -0.98 -42.33 -8.97
C VAL A 533 -2.19 -43.21 -9.17
N TRP A 534 -3.04 -42.90 -10.16
CA TRP A 534 -4.18 -43.73 -10.49
C TRP A 534 -3.81 -45.12 -10.97
N LYS A 535 -2.72 -45.23 -11.76
CA LYS A 535 -2.15 -46.52 -12.19
C LYS A 535 -1.67 -47.35 -10.99
N LEU A 536 -1.01 -46.74 -10.04
CA LEU A 536 -0.56 -47.40 -8.79
C LEU A 536 -1.75 -47.98 -8.02
N TYR A 537 -2.82 -47.18 -7.83
CA TYR A 537 -4.06 -47.64 -7.24
C TYR A 537 -4.65 -48.84 -8.01
N SER A 538 -4.71 -48.74 -9.34
CA SER A 538 -5.26 -49.83 -10.18
C SER A 538 -4.46 -51.13 -10.04
N SER A 539 -3.14 -51.03 -9.88
CA SER A 539 -2.26 -52.19 -9.63
C SER A 539 -2.54 -52.81 -8.26
N VAL A 540 -2.67 -51.99 -7.22
CA VAL A 540 -3.01 -52.48 -5.86
C VAL A 540 -4.39 -53.13 -5.81
N LYS A 541 -5.39 -52.54 -6.50
CA LYS A 541 -6.73 -53.10 -6.58
C LYS A 541 -6.77 -54.44 -7.32
N GLY A 542 -5.97 -54.62 -8.35
CA GLY A 542 -5.89 -55.83 -9.15
C GLY A 542 -5.08 -56.95 -8.52
N ASN A 543 -3.93 -56.63 -7.93
CA ASN A 543 -2.94 -57.59 -7.43
C ASN A 543 -2.88 -57.72 -5.90
N GLY A 544 -3.58 -56.85 -5.17
CA GLY A 544 -3.47 -56.69 -3.72
C GLY A 544 -2.27 -55.85 -3.30
N PHE A 545 -2.20 -55.53 -2.01
CA PHE A 545 -1.04 -54.86 -1.40
C PHE A 545 0.21 -55.73 -1.43
N ALA A 546 1.37 -55.14 -1.63
CA ALA A 546 2.65 -55.81 -1.49
C ALA A 546 2.83 -56.35 -0.06
N THR A 547 3.42 -57.55 0.06
CA THR A 547 3.70 -58.18 1.35
C THR A 547 5.08 -57.80 1.88
N ASP A 548 5.99 -57.45 1.01
CA ASP A 548 7.35 -56.98 1.36
C ASP A 548 7.36 -55.42 1.40
N ASP A 549 7.88 -54.88 2.51
CA ASP A 549 7.97 -53.43 2.74
C ASP A 549 9.30 -52.87 2.18
N ALA A 550 9.55 -53.13 0.87
CA ALA A 550 10.77 -52.71 0.19
C ALA A 550 10.97 -51.19 0.18
N CYS A 551 9.88 -50.40 0.33
CA CYS A 551 9.89 -48.95 0.29
C CYS A 551 9.89 -48.29 1.69
N GLU A 552 9.99 -49.02 2.80
CA GLU A 552 9.90 -48.48 4.16
C GLU A 552 10.81 -47.27 4.41
N ASN A 553 12.10 -47.41 4.10
CA ASN A 553 13.06 -46.32 4.27
C ASN A 553 12.73 -45.10 3.44
N LEU A 554 12.26 -45.32 2.20
CA LEU A 554 11.87 -44.21 1.31
C LEU A 554 10.57 -43.55 1.80
N ARG A 555 9.60 -44.32 2.31
CA ARG A 555 8.38 -43.81 2.96
C ARG A 555 8.71 -42.81 4.05
N HIS A 556 9.54 -43.22 5.02
CA HIS A 556 9.92 -42.36 6.14
C HIS A 556 10.71 -41.13 5.72
N LYS A 557 11.62 -41.25 4.74
CA LYS A 557 12.33 -40.13 4.13
C LYS A 557 11.37 -39.16 3.45
N THR A 558 10.36 -39.70 2.77
CA THR A 558 9.37 -38.89 2.02
C THR A 558 8.48 -38.13 3.00
N ILE A 559 7.95 -38.79 4.04
CA ILE A 559 7.16 -38.14 5.09
C ILE A 559 7.95 -36.97 5.69
N LYS A 560 9.16 -37.21 6.17
CA LYS A 560 10.01 -36.18 6.77
C LYS A 560 10.24 -35.02 5.85
N LYS A 561 10.70 -35.30 4.60
CA LYS A 561 11.02 -34.26 3.63
C LYS A 561 9.81 -33.41 3.26
N ILE A 562 8.66 -34.04 3.04
CA ILE A 562 7.46 -33.31 2.63
C ILE A 562 6.90 -32.47 3.78
N THR A 563 6.95 -32.98 5.02
CA THR A 563 6.59 -32.21 6.22
C THR A 563 7.44 -30.94 6.29
N GLU A 564 8.78 -31.07 6.28
CA GLU A 564 9.71 -29.95 6.35
C GLU A 564 9.55 -28.97 5.15
N ASP A 565 9.38 -29.49 3.94
CA ASP A 565 9.23 -28.67 2.74
C ASP A 565 7.89 -27.91 2.73
N THR A 566 6.80 -28.53 3.18
CA THR A 566 5.46 -27.90 3.26
C THR A 566 5.44 -26.80 4.32
N GLU A 567 5.99 -27.04 5.50
CA GLU A 567 6.13 -26.04 6.57
C GLU A 567 6.94 -24.81 6.12
N ASN A 568 7.91 -25.00 5.23
CA ASN A 568 8.80 -23.96 4.71
C ASN A 568 8.37 -23.41 3.33
N PHE A 569 7.17 -23.72 2.84
CA PHE A 569 6.66 -23.30 1.54
C PHE A 569 7.54 -23.74 0.34
N LYS A 570 8.25 -24.86 0.46
CA LYS A 570 9.04 -25.49 -0.60
C LYS A 570 8.21 -26.51 -1.37
N PHE A 571 7.03 -26.13 -1.81
CA PHE A 571 6.03 -27.02 -2.42
C PHE A 571 6.56 -27.74 -3.67
N ASN A 572 7.37 -27.07 -4.48
CA ASN A 572 7.97 -27.67 -5.69
C ASN A 572 8.88 -28.85 -5.37
N THR A 573 9.67 -28.79 -4.29
CA THR A 573 10.55 -29.89 -3.88
C THR A 573 9.76 -31.00 -3.18
N ALA A 574 8.69 -30.66 -2.46
CA ALA A 574 7.75 -31.63 -1.89
C ALA A 574 7.10 -32.48 -2.99
N ILE A 575 6.57 -31.84 -4.07
CA ILE A 575 5.95 -32.54 -5.19
C ILE A 575 6.99 -33.39 -5.94
N SER A 576 8.22 -32.90 -6.11
CA SER A 576 9.29 -33.67 -6.72
C SER A 576 9.58 -34.96 -5.91
N GLN A 577 9.58 -34.88 -4.58
CA GLN A 577 9.75 -36.05 -3.71
C GLN A 577 8.57 -37.03 -3.83
N MET A 578 7.32 -36.53 -3.96
CA MET A 578 6.17 -37.40 -4.24
C MET A 578 6.34 -38.18 -5.55
N MET A 579 6.84 -37.52 -6.59
CA MET A 579 7.12 -38.19 -7.88
C MET A 579 8.14 -39.30 -7.74
N VAL A 580 9.20 -39.10 -6.97
CA VAL A 580 10.20 -40.15 -6.67
C VAL A 580 9.53 -41.31 -5.95
N TYR A 581 8.76 -41.04 -4.92
CA TYR A 581 8.10 -42.08 -4.12
C TYR A 581 7.10 -42.91 -4.96
N VAL A 582 6.23 -42.24 -5.74
CA VAL A 582 5.27 -42.93 -6.61
C VAL A 582 5.96 -43.79 -7.70
N ASN A 583 7.10 -43.33 -8.23
CA ASN A 583 7.85 -44.12 -9.20
C ASN A 583 8.38 -45.43 -8.57
N GLU A 584 8.94 -45.36 -7.35
CA GLU A 584 9.43 -46.56 -6.64
C GLU A 584 8.30 -47.49 -6.24
N LEU A 585 7.15 -46.96 -5.78
CA LEU A 585 5.98 -47.79 -5.49
C LEU A 585 5.41 -48.49 -6.75
N ASN A 586 5.44 -47.83 -7.90
CA ASN A 586 5.07 -48.48 -9.16
C ASN A 586 6.05 -49.59 -9.60
N ALA A 587 7.33 -49.50 -9.21
CA ALA A 587 8.34 -50.47 -9.57
C ALA A 587 8.35 -51.67 -8.63
N ASN A 588 8.19 -51.45 -7.32
CA ASN A 588 8.37 -52.47 -6.29
C ASN A 588 7.07 -52.98 -5.67
N GLY A 589 5.93 -52.38 -6.00
CA GLY A 589 4.65 -52.59 -5.34
C GLY A 589 4.48 -51.68 -4.12
N ALA A 590 3.25 -51.50 -3.67
CA ALA A 590 2.92 -50.68 -2.52
C ALA A 590 2.25 -51.53 -1.41
N THR A 591 2.72 -51.41 -0.20
CA THR A 591 2.05 -51.95 0.99
C THR A 591 0.85 -51.08 1.37
N LYS A 592 0.00 -51.57 2.27
CA LYS A 592 -1.10 -50.78 2.83
C LYS A 592 -0.59 -49.48 3.48
N LYS A 593 0.53 -49.57 4.23
CA LYS A 593 1.17 -48.40 4.87
C LYS A 593 1.71 -47.37 3.84
N ASP A 594 2.22 -47.84 2.70
CA ASP A 594 2.69 -46.97 1.65
C ASP A 594 1.55 -46.18 1.02
N MET A 595 0.43 -46.85 0.71
CA MET A 595 -0.75 -46.19 0.16
C MET A 595 -1.37 -45.19 1.13
N GLU A 596 -1.49 -45.55 2.41
CA GLU A 596 -1.97 -44.67 3.47
C GLU A 596 -1.10 -43.42 3.57
N ALA A 597 0.23 -43.56 3.73
CA ALA A 597 1.15 -42.44 3.80
C ALA A 597 1.13 -41.58 2.54
N LEU A 598 1.10 -42.19 1.34
CA LEU A 598 1.04 -41.46 0.08
C LEU A 598 -0.23 -40.62 -0.03
N LEU A 599 -1.39 -41.18 0.31
CA LEU A 599 -2.66 -40.47 0.18
C LEU A 599 -2.81 -39.34 1.18
N LEU A 600 -2.32 -39.50 2.42
CA LEU A 600 -2.28 -38.42 3.40
C LEU A 600 -1.42 -37.26 2.90
N ILE A 601 -0.22 -37.54 2.39
CA ILE A 601 0.70 -36.52 1.84
C ILE A 601 0.12 -35.86 0.62
N LEU A 602 -0.40 -36.66 -0.33
CA LEU A 602 -0.91 -36.18 -1.60
C LEU A 602 -2.21 -35.40 -1.44
N GLY A 603 -3.04 -35.74 -0.45
CA GLY A 603 -4.32 -35.11 -0.18
C GLY A 603 -4.24 -33.60 0.04
N ILE A 604 -3.11 -33.11 0.57
CA ILE A 604 -2.84 -31.68 0.75
C ILE A 604 -2.74 -30.96 -0.61
N TYR A 605 -2.17 -31.60 -1.60
CA TYR A 605 -1.87 -31.04 -2.93
C TYR A 605 -2.93 -31.39 -3.97
N SER A 606 -3.43 -32.63 -3.94
CA SER A 606 -4.40 -33.23 -4.86
C SER A 606 -5.55 -33.87 -4.11
N PRO A 607 -6.45 -33.10 -3.50
CA PRO A 607 -7.46 -33.64 -2.57
C PRO A 607 -8.45 -34.58 -3.24
N HIS A 608 -8.86 -34.33 -4.50
CA HIS A 608 -9.93 -35.11 -5.12
C HIS A 608 -9.51 -36.54 -5.46
N ILE A 609 -8.37 -36.71 -6.15
CA ILE A 609 -7.88 -38.06 -6.48
C ILE A 609 -7.50 -38.83 -5.23
N SER A 610 -6.96 -38.13 -4.22
CA SER A 610 -6.54 -38.79 -2.97
C SER A 610 -7.73 -39.29 -2.16
N ALA A 611 -8.79 -38.48 -2.01
CA ALA A 611 -10.02 -38.88 -1.34
C ALA A 611 -10.73 -40.02 -2.07
N GLU A 612 -10.81 -39.97 -3.40
CA GLU A 612 -11.41 -41.05 -4.21
C GLU A 612 -10.66 -42.37 -4.04
N ILE A 613 -9.32 -42.36 -4.09
CA ILE A 613 -8.53 -43.58 -3.89
C ILE A 613 -8.65 -44.07 -2.43
N TRP A 614 -8.71 -43.16 -1.46
CA TRP A 614 -8.88 -43.47 -0.04
C TRP A 614 -10.18 -44.24 0.21
N GLU A 615 -11.30 -43.77 -0.37
CA GLU A 615 -12.61 -44.46 -0.32
C GLU A 615 -12.54 -45.81 -1.03
N LEU A 616 -12.02 -45.87 -2.26
CA LEU A 616 -11.96 -47.07 -3.08
C LEU A 616 -11.07 -48.18 -2.53
N LEU A 617 -10.06 -47.85 -1.71
CA LEU A 617 -9.26 -48.80 -0.96
C LEU A 617 -9.88 -49.22 0.39
N GLY A 618 -11.00 -48.61 0.77
CA GLY A 618 -11.74 -48.90 1.98
C GLY A 618 -11.20 -48.23 3.24
N PHE A 619 -10.20 -47.34 3.13
CA PHE A 619 -9.62 -46.62 4.25
C PHE A 619 -10.62 -45.73 4.98
N GLU A 620 -11.58 -45.12 4.23
CA GLU A 620 -12.62 -44.29 4.81
C GLU A 620 -13.47 -45.05 5.84
N LYS A 621 -13.78 -46.32 5.57
CA LYS A 621 -14.57 -47.17 6.49
C LYS A 621 -13.80 -47.57 7.73
N GLU A 622 -12.46 -47.69 7.64
CA GLU A 622 -11.59 -48.09 8.73
C GLU A 622 -11.13 -46.92 9.58
N LEU A 623 -10.82 -45.77 8.95
CA LEU A 623 -10.11 -44.66 9.55
C LEU A 623 -10.90 -43.33 9.55
N GLY A 624 -12.01 -43.23 8.78
CA GLY A 624 -12.74 -41.99 8.56
C GLY A 624 -12.26 -41.25 7.30
N PHE A 625 -12.77 -40.03 7.10
CA PHE A 625 -12.41 -39.23 5.92
C PHE A 625 -10.94 -38.84 5.88
N LEU A 626 -10.37 -38.72 4.68
CA LEU A 626 -8.96 -38.43 4.48
C LEU A 626 -8.54 -37.10 5.12
N ASP A 627 -9.38 -36.06 4.96
CA ASP A 627 -9.12 -34.69 5.45
C ASP A 627 -9.29 -34.55 6.99
N GLU A 628 -9.83 -35.56 7.66
CA GLU A 628 -9.96 -35.62 9.12
C GLU A 628 -8.80 -36.38 9.79
N GLN A 629 -7.89 -36.97 8.99
CA GLN A 629 -6.80 -37.74 9.54
C GLN A 629 -5.72 -36.85 10.15
N PRO A 630 -5.15 -37.21 11.32
CA PRO A 630 -4.02 -36.49 11.90
C PRO A 630 -2.75 -36.69 11.06
N TRP A 631 -1.95 -35.67 11.07
CA TRP A 631 -0.60 -35.69 10.44
C TRP A 631 0.43 -36.36 11.35
#